data_4233c6403fee95f2f402ed931fcc4321
#
_entry.id   4233c6403fee95f2f402ed931fcc4321
#
_cell.length_a   1.000
_cell.length_b   1.000
_cell.length_c   1.000
_cell.angle_alpha   90.00
_cell.angle_beta   90.00
_cell.angle_gamma   90.00
#
_symmetry.space_group_name_H-M   'P 1'
#
loop_
_entity.id
_entity.type
_entity.pdbx_description
1 polymer ?
#
loop_
_entity_poly.entity_id
_entity_poly.type
_entity_poly.pdbx_seq_one_letter_code
_entity_poly.pdbx_strand_id
1 'polypeptide(L)'
;MEQVTIREHVAPGRAPAVTRERAAVALLFLMNGYILGGWTPKIPEFAARLGLDSAGMGLMILVFGLGSLTLMPVAGALSARYGSGAVARGFGLGVVPALLAIAFVPGVVAAAIVMFCFGGAIAAMDVAMNANAVAVE
;
A
#
# COMPACT_ATOMS: atom_id res chain seq x y z
N MET A 1 43.08 25.00 -34.84
CA MET A 1 41.97 24.84 -33.88
C MET A 1 41.24 23.57 -34.25
N GLU A 2 41.59 22.49 -33.57
CA GLU A 2 41.09 21.17 -33.84
C GLU A 2 39.83 20.91 -32.99
N GLN A 3 38.69 20.79 -33.63
CA GLN A 3 37.41 20.47 -32.99
C GLN A 3 37.42 18.95 -32.64
N VAL A 4 37.70 18.65 -31.38
CA VAL A 4 37.55 17.30 -30.86
C VAL A 4 36.07 17.02 -30.71
N THR A 5 35.49 16.35 -31.69
CA THR A 5 34.12 15.82 -31.65
C THR A 5 34.10 14.58 -30.76
N ILE A 6 33.76 14.75 -29.47
CA ILE A 6 33.46 13.64 -28.57
C ILE A 6 32.12 13.07 -29.02
N ARG A 7 32.15 12.03 -29.86
CA ARG A 7 30.99 11.17 -30.08
C ARG A 7 30.84 10.30 -28.80
N GLU A 8 30.01 10.74 -27.88
CA GLU A 8 29.48 9.82 -26.86
C GLU A 8 28.75 8.68 -27.59
N HIS A 9 29.39 7.54 -27.60
CA HIS A 9 28.78 6.31 -28.07
C HIS A 9 27.83 5.84 -26.97
N VAL A 10 26.59 6.39 -26.95
CA VAL A 10 25.51 5.87 -26.13
C VAL A 10 25.17 4.50 -26.67
N ALA A 11 25.74 3.47 -26.06
CA ALA A 11 25.35 2.11 -26.32
C ALA A 11 23.82 1.99 -26.07
N PRO A 12 23.04 1.37 -26.95
CA PRO A 12 21.62 1.17 -26.71
C PRO A 12 21.49 0.35 -25.41
N GLY A 13 21.02 1.02 -24.34
CA GLY A 13 20.80 0.39 -23.06
C GLY A 13 19.88 -0.81 -23.24
N ARG A 14 20.39 -2.02 -22.96
CA ARG A 14 19.55 -3.20 -22.85
C ARG A 14 18.46 -2.86 -21.84
N ALA A 15 17.20 -3.02 -22.24
CA ALA A 15 16.08 -2.92 -21.31
C ALA A 15 16.42 -3.80 -20.09
N PRO A 16 16.35 -3.26 -18.85
CA PRO A 16 16.76 -4.00 -17.67
C PRO A 16 15.93 -5.27 -17.58
N ALA A 17 16.59 -6.41 -17.48
CA ALA A 17 15.93 -7.69 -17.35
C ALA A 17 15.02 -7.67 -16.12
N VAL A 18 13.78 -8.14 -16.26
CA VAL A 18 12.85 -8.27 -15.14
C VAL A 18 13.40 -9.34 -14.20
N THR A 19 13.99 -8.91 -13.09
CA THR A 19 14.46 -9.82 -12.05
C THR A 19 13.30 -10.32 -11.20
N ARG A 20 13.50 -11.43 -10.47
CA ARG A 20 12.49 -11.94 -9.52
C ARG A 20 12.09 -10.89 -8.48
N GLU A 21 13.04 -10.07 -8.06
CA GLU A 21 12.82 -9.00 -7.08
C GLU A 21 11.93 -7.88 -7.66
N ARG A 22 12.20 -7.43 -8.87
CA ARG A 22 11.36 -6.45 -9.57
C ARG A 22 9.95 -6.97 -9.82
N ALA A 23 9.82 -8.24 -10.20
CA ALA A 23 8.51 -8.87 -10.36
C ALA A 23 7.75 -8.95 -9.02
N ALA A 24 8.43 -9.27 -7.92
CA ALA A 24 7.82 -9.31 -6.60
C ALA A 24 7.31 -7.93 -6.15
N VAL A 25 8.10 -6.88 -6.39
CA VAL A 25 7.69 -5.49 -6.12
C VAL A 25 6.47 -5.11 -6.95
N ALA A 26 6.48 -5.41 -8.26
CA ALA A 26 5.36 -5.13 -9.15
C ALA A 26 4.07 -5.85 -8.70
N LEU A 27 4.17 -7.08 -8.22
CA LEU A 27 3.04 -7.83 -7.65
C LEU A 27 2.49 -7.20 -6.38
N LEU A 28 3.35 -6.66 -5.50
CA LEU A 28 2.91 -5.94 -4.30
C LEU A 28 2.13 -4.67 -4.67
N PHE A 29 2.61 -3.90 -5.66
CA PHE A 29 1.89 -2.72 -6.17
C PHE A 29 0.55 -3.10 -6.79
N LEU A 30 0.52 -4.16 -7.61
CA LEU A 30 -0.70 -4.66 -8.21
C LEU A 30 -1.71 -5.09 -7.15
N MET A 31 -1.25 -5.82 -6.12
CA MET A 31 -2.09 -6.28 -5.02
C MET A 31 -2.66 -5.10 -4.21
N ASN A 32 -1.83 -4.09 -3.90
CA ASN A 32 -2.27 -2.88 -3.20
C ASN A 32 -3.35 -2.13 -4.00
N GLY A 33 -3.11 -1.91 -5.29
CA GLY A 33 -4.10 -1.28 -6.20
C GLY A 33 -5.39 -2.10 -6.32
N TYR A 34 -5.30 -3.42 -6.42
CA TYR A 34 -6.46 -4.31 -6.49
C TYR A 34 -7.31 -4.26 -5.21
N ILE A 35 -6.67 -4.23 -4.03
CA ILE A 35 -7.36 -4.15 -2.75
C ILE A 35 -8.13 -2.82 -2.63
N LEU A 36 -7.47 -1.70 -2.91
CA LEU A 36 -8.10 -0.38 -2.86
C LEU A 36 -9.19 -0.23 -3.93
N GLY A 37 -8.91 -0.68 -5.15
CA GLY A 37 -9.87 -0.66 -6.25
C GLY A 37 -11.08 -1.56 -6.02
N GLY A 38 -10.90 -2.71 -5.38
CA GLY A 38 -11.98 -3.63 -5.01
C GLY A 38 -12.81 -3.16 -3.82
N TRP A 39 -12.20 -2.41 -2.89
CA TRP A 39 -12.90 -1.84 -1.75
C TRP A 39 -13.80 -0.66 -2.13
N THR A 40 -13.32 0.25 -2.99
CA THR A 40 -14.01 1.50 -3.33
C THR A 40 -15.48 1.32 -3.76
N PRO A 41 -15.82 0.39 -4.66
CA PRO A 41 -17.22 0.18 -5.05
C PRO A 41 -18.08 -0.45 -3.93
N LYS A 42 -17.48 -0.97 -2.87
CA LYS A 42 -18.19 -1.54 -1.71
C LYS A 42 -18.53 -0.53 -0.62
N ILE A 43 -18.05 0.69 -0.74
CA ILE A 43 -18.30 1.76 0.24
C ILE A 43 -19.80 2.03 0.44
N PRO A 44 -20.65 2.16 -0.60
CA PRO A 44 -22.08 2.38 -0.39
C PRO A 44 -22.79 1.23 0.33
N GLU A 45 -22.43 -0.02 0.00
CA GLU A 45 -22.97 -1.21 0.66
C GLU A 45 -22.56 -1.26 2.13
N PHE A 46 -21.29 -0.96 2.44
CA PHE A 46 -20.78 -0.87 3.80
C PHE A 46 -21.52 0.19 4.61
N ALA A 47 -21.71 1.39 4.07
CA ALA A 47 -22.44 2.48 4.71
C ALA A 47 -23.91 2.09 4.99
N ALA A 48 -24.60 1.54 3.99
CA ALA A 48 -25.98 1.12 4.12
C ALA A 48 -26.16 0.01 5.18
N ARG A 49 -25.27 -0.97 5.22
CA ARG A 49 -25.29 -2.07 6.20
C ARG A 49 -25.12 -1.59 7.64
N LEU A 50 -24.34 -0.56 7.86
CA LEU A 50 -24.08 0.01 9.18
C LEU A 50 -25.00 1.18 9.53
N GLY A 51 -25.91 1.57 8.65
CA GLY A 51 -26.81 2.71 8.84
C GLY A 51 -26.07 4.05 8.90
N LEU A 52 -24.93 4.16 8.19
CA LEU A 52 -24.13 5.40 8.16
C LEU A 52 -24.67 6.37 7.13
N ASP A 53 -24.87 7.61 7.55
CA ASP A 53 -25.06 8.74 6.66
C ASP A 53 -23.73 9.24 6.08
N SER A 54 -23.78 10.31 5.29
CA SER A 54 -22.57 10.89 4.67
C SER A 54 -21.55 11.37 5.70
N ALA A 55 -22.00 11.89 6.85
CA ALA A 55 -21.12 12.33 7.91
C ALA A 55 -20.46 11.14 8.63
N GLY A 56 -21.23 10.10 8.92
CA GLY A 56 -20.74 8.85 9.49
C GLY A 56 -19.71 8.16 8.58
N MET A 57 -19.96 8.14 7.26
CA MET A 57 -19.01 7.60 6.31
C MET A 57 -17.73 8.46 6.22
N GLY A 58 -17.86 9.78 6.25
CA GLY A 58 -16.72 10.70 6.33
C GLY A 58 -15.85 10.44 7.56
N LEU A 59 -16.48 10.17 8.71
CA LEU A 59 -15.76 9.78 9.94
C LEU A 59 -15.01 8.44 9.77
N MET A 60 -15.60 7.46 9.11
CA MET A 60 -14.93 6.18 8.83
C MET A 60 -13.69 6.37 7.94
N ILE A 61 -13.78 7.22 6.92
CA ILE A 61 -12.65 7.58 6.06
C ILE A 61 -11.57 8.32 6.86
N LEU A 62 -11.95 9.21 7.78
CA LEU A 62 -11.01 9.89 8.67
C LEU A 62 -10.29 8.89 9.57
N VAL A 63 -11.00 7.94 10.16
CA VAL A 63 -10.41 6.87 11.00
C VAL A 63 -9.44 6.01 10.21
N PHE A 64 -9.79 5.65 8.97
CA PHE A 64 -8.87 4.97 8.04
C PHE A 64 -7.59 5.80 7.81
N GLY A 65 -7.73 7.11 7.55
CA GLY A 65 -6.60 8.03 7.38
C GLY A 65 -5.73 8.16 8.63
N LEU A 66 -6.33 8.19 9.82
CA LEU A 66 -5.60 8.20 11.09
C LEU A 66 -4.78 6.91 11.28
N GLY A 67 -5.33 5.76 10.94
CA GLY A 67 -4.62 4.49 10.92
C GLY A 67 -3.41 4.55 9.98
N SER A 68 -3.59 5.09 8.79
CA SER A 68 -2.52 5.30 7.80
C SER A 68 -1.39 6.16 8.36
N LEU A 69 -1.71 7.34 8.89
CA LEU A 69 -0.74 8.27 9.46
C LEU A 69 0.02 7.68 10.65
N THR A 70 -0.65 6.87 11.46
CA THR A 70 -0.06 6.24 12.64
C THR A 70 0.94 5.15 12.27
N LEU A 71 0.62 4.32 11.28
CA LEU A 71 1.44 3.16 10.93
C LEU A 71 2.54 3.46 9.90
N MET A 72 2.49 4.57 9.15
CA MET A 72 3.55 4.96 8.23
C MET A 72 4.93 5.08 8.89
N PRO A 73 5.12 5.84 10.00
CA PRO A 73 6.42 5.92 10.67
C PRO A 73 6.86 4.58 11.26
N VAL A 74 5.91 3.78 11.78
CA VAL A 74 6.20 2.44 12.29
C VAL A 74 6.73 1.54 11.18
N ALA A 75 6.10 1.56 10.00
CA ALA A 75 6.56 0.81 8.82
C ALA A 75 7.95 1.25 8.38
N GLY A 76 8.25 2.55 8.39
CA GLY A 76 9.58 3.08 8.11
C GLY A 76 10.64 2.55 9.08
N ALA A 77 10.37 2.61 10.38
CA ALA A 77 11.27 2.08 11.41
C ALA A 77 11.46 0.55 11.31
N LEU A 78 10.39 -0.19 11.05
CA LEU A 78 10.46 -1.64 10.84
C LEU A 78 11.24 -1.99 9.57
N SER A 79 11.06 -1.22 8.49
CA SER A 79 11.80 -1.41 7.22
C SER A 79 13.30 -1.18 7.40
N ALA A 80 13.69 -0.19 8.21
CA ALA A 80 15.09 0.04 8.55
C ALA A 80 15.69 -1.10 9.39
N ARG A 81 14.89 -1.75 10.24
CA ARG A 81 15.36 -2.82 11.14
C ARG A 81 15.34 -4.21 10.52
N TYR A 82 14.30 -4.55 9.77
CA TYR A 82 14.02 -5.90 9.29
C TYR A 82 14.10 -6.04 7.76
N GLY A 83 14.34 -4.93 7.05
CA GLY A 83 14.34 -4.86 5.60
C GLY A 83 12.93 -4.62 5.03
N SER A 84 12.86 -3.75 4.02
CA SER A 84 11.62 -3.30 3.39
C SER A 84 10.80 -4.43 2.76
N GLY A 85 11.45 -5.42 2.13
CA GLY A 85 10.78 -6.55 1.51
C GLY A 85 10.07 -7.48 2.52
N ALA A 86 10.63 -7.68 3.73
CA ALA A 86 9.99 -8.47 4.78
C ALA A 86 8.77 -7.74 5.35
N VAL A 87 8.91 -6.44 5.58
CA VAL A 87 7.83 -5.58 6.12
C VAL A 87 6.68 -5.46 5.11
N ALA A 88 6.97 -5.25 3.82
CA ALA A 88 5.95 -5.19 2.77
C ALA A 88 5.13 -6.49 2.71
N ARG A 89 5.78 -7.65 2.77
CA ARG A 89 5.08 -8.95 2.81
C ARG A 89 4.24 -9.13 4.07
N GLY A 90 4.77 -8.77 5.22
CA GLY A 90 4.07 -8.88 6.50
C GLY A 90 2.78 -8.06 6.53
N PHE A 91 2.85 -6.79 6.17
CA PHE A 91 1.67 -5.93 6.09
C PHE A 91 0.74 -6.34 4.93
N GLY A 92 1.27 -6.76 3.78
CA GLY A 92 0.46 -7.28 2.68
C GLY A 92 -0.38 -8.50 3.07
N LEU A 93 0.17 -9.42 3.85
CA LEU A 93 -0.59 -10.55 4.42
C LEU A 93 -1.62 -10.08 5.46
N GLY A 94 -1.32 -9.02 6.23
CA GLY A 94 -2.22 -8.44 7.22
C GLY A 94 -3.42 -7.68 6.62
N VAL A 95 -3.26 -7.14 5.42
CA VAL A 95 -4.34 -6.41 4.71
C VAL A 95 -5.49 -7.33 4.34
N VAL A 96 -5.23 -8.59 3.97
CA VAL A 96 -6.26 -9.54 3.54
C VAL A 96 -7.27 -9.82 4.66
N PRO A 97 -6.87 -10.24 5.89
CA PRO A 97 -7.82 -10.45 6.97
C PRO A 97 -8.50 -9.15 7.41
N ALA A 98 -7.83 -7.99 7.34
CA ALA A 98 -8.45 -6.70 7.63
C ALA A 98 -9.58 -6.38 6.64
N LEU A 99 -9.35 -6.61 5.34
CA LEU A 99 -10.38 -6.44 4.31
C LEU A 99 -11.56 -7.41 4.50
N LEU A 100 -11.29 -8.67 4.83
CA LEU A 100 -12.34 -9.65 5.14
C LEU A 100 -13.13 -9.24 6.39
N ALA A 101 -12.45 -8.76 7.43
CA ALA A 101 -13.11 -8.30 8.65
C ALA A 101 -14.11 -7.16 8.38
N ILE A 102 -13.82 -6.25 7.45
CA ILE A 102 -14.75 -5.18 7.04
C ILE A 102 -16.10 -5.76 6.56
N ALA A 103 -16.10 -6.91 5.89
CA ALA A 103 -17.31 -7.53 5.40
C ALA A 103 -18.21 -8.10 6.52
N PHE A 104 -17.65 -8.41 7.68
CA PHE A 104 -18.34 -9.13 8.76
C PHE A 104 -18.51 -8.31 10.06
N VAL A 105 -18.05 -7.06 10.10
CA VAL A 105 -18.19 -6.24 11.32
C VAL A 105 -19.65 -6.10 11.75
N PRO A 106 -19.95 -6.32 13.05
CA PRO A 106 -21.32 -6.32 13.54
C PRO A 106 -21.88 -4.92 13.83
N GLY A 107 -21.06 -3.87 13.82
CA GLY A 107 -21.51 -2.52 14.16
C GLY A 107 -20.44 -1.44 13.97
N VAL A 108 -20.83 -0.20 14.17
CA VAL A 108 -20.05 1.01 13.85
C VAL A 108 -18.71 1.07 14.58
N VAL A 109 -18.68 0.71 15.87
CA VAL A 109 -17.44 0.76 16.68
C VAL A 109 -16.43 -0.28 16.18
N ALA A 110 -16.89 -1.51 15.93
CA ALA A 110 -16.04 -2.56 15.38
C ALA A 110 -15.55 -2.17 13.97
N ALA A 111 -16.43 -1.56 13.16
CA ALA A 111 -16.08 -1.04 11.85
C ALA A 111 -14.97 0.03 11.94
N ALA A 112 -15.05 0.96 12.88
CA ALA A 112 -14.03 1.99 13.08
C ALA A 112 -12.66 1.37 13.43
N ILE A 113 -12.62 0.38 14.32
CA ILE A 113 -11.38 -0.32 14.68
C ILE A 113 -10.77 -1.02 13.47
N VAL A 114 -11.61 -1.74 12.72
CA VAL A 114 -11.15 -2.46 11.52
C VAL A 114 -10.70 -1.49 10.43
N MET A 115 -11.41 -0.37 10.23
CA MET A 115 -11.01 0.68 9.28
C MET A 115 -9.67 1.32 9.66
N PHE A 116 -9.43 1.56 10.94
CA PHE A 116 -8.13 2.04 11.43
C PHE A 116 -7.01 1.05 11.12
N CYS A 117 -7.20 -0.23 11.46
CA CYS A 117 -6.23 -1.28 11.18
C CYS A 117 -6.00 -1.47 9.67
N PHE A 118 -7.06 -1.44 8.87
CA PHE A 118 -7.00 -1.57 7.42
C PHE A 118 -6.23 -0.41 6.77
N GLY A 119 -6.54 0.84 7.14
CA GLY A 119 -5.82 2.01 6.66
C GLY A 119 -4.34 1.97 7.03
N GLY A 120 -4.05 1.60 8.28
CA GLY A 120 -2.68 1.45 8.76
C GLY A 120 -1.90 0.37 8.02
N ALA A 121 -2.50 -0.80 7.79
CA ALA A 121 -1.85 -1.91 7.08
C ALA A 121 -1.58 -1.58 5.61
N ILE A 122 -2.54 -0.95 4.91
CA ILE A 122 -2.36 -0.47 3.53
C ILE A 122 -1.21 0.53 3.44
N ALA A 123 -1.21 1.56 4.30
CA ALA A 123 -0.18 2.59 4.27
C ALA A 123 1.21 2.06 4.66
N ALA A 124 1.27 1.15 5.64
CA ALA A 124 2.52 0.51 6.03
C ALA A 124 3.09 -0.38 4.91
N MET A 125 2.23 -1.11 4.21
CA MET A 125 2.61 -1.87 3.02
C MET A 125 3.12 -0.94 1.92
N ASP A 126 2.43 0.18 1.68
CA ASP A 126 2.79 1.17 0.66
C ASP A 126 4.17 1.78 0.92
N VAL A 127 4.44 2.24 2.15
CA VAL A 127 5.76 2.75 2.55
C VAL A 127 6.86 1.69 2.34
N ALA A 128 6.61 0.46 2.78
CA ALA A 128 7.61 -0.60 2.70
C ALA A 128 7.86 -1.06 1.25
N MET A 129 6.83 -1.16 0.41
CA MET A 129 7.02 -1.56 -1.00
C MET A 129 7.71 -0.48 -1.82
N ASN A 130 7.45 0.82 -1.55
CA ASN A 130 8.17 1.91 -2.19
C ASN A 130 9.66 1.92 -1.80
N ALA A 131 9.98 1.73 -0.51
CA ALA A 131 11.35 1.59 -0.05
C ALA A 131 12.05 0.36 -0.67
N ASN A 132 11.32 -0.74 -0.87
CA ASN A 132 11.84 -1.93 -1.52
C ASN A 132 12.05 -1.73 -3.03
N ALA A 133 11.18 -0.97 -3.69
CA ALA A 133 11.31 -0.64 -5.11
C ALA A 133 12.63 0.09 -5.40
N VAL A 134 12.95 1.10 -4.58
CA VAL A 134 14.21 1.85 -4.69
C VAL A 134 15.44 0.96 -4.44
N ALA A 135 15.32 -0.03 -3.55
CA ALA A 135 16.44 -0.94 -3.23
C ALA A 135 16.75 -1.96 -4.33
N VAL A 136 15.83 -2.22 -5.28
CA VAL A 136 15.99 -3.21 -6.36
C VAL A 136 16.19 -2.57 -7.74
N GLU A 137 16.27 -1.23 -7.83
CA GLU A 137 16.65 -0.48 -9.03
C GLU A 137 18.15 -0.59 -9.32
#